data_a46280423b6a70f230b5f950453bdb13
#
_entry.id   a46280423b6a70f230b5f950453bdb13
#
_cell.length_a   1.000
_cell.length_b   1.000
_cell.length_c   1.000
_cell.angle_alpha   90.00
_cell.angle_beta   90.00
_cell.angle_gamma   90.00
#
_symmetry.space_group_name_H-M   'P 1'
#
loop_
_entity.id
_entity.type
_entity.pdbx_description
1 polymer ?
#
loop_
_entity_poly.entity_id
_entity_poly.type
_entity_poly.pdbx_seq_one_letter_code
_entity_poly.pdbx_strand_id
1 'polypeptide(L)'
;MFPRKPKIVYKTWGREIWYANNQDKDYCGKVLEINSGEKLSMHFHLLKDEMFYVLEGECDVVTIDTAQAKEIPCSLSPGDCYHIKQGLPHRLIAITDCKILEASTFHRDSDSYRVYR
;
A
#
# COMPACT_ATOMS: atom_id res chain seq x y z
N MET A 1 -23.65 9.53 18.12
CA MET A 1 -22.48 9.26 17.26
C MET A 1 -22.89 9.35 15.81
N PHE A 2 -22.11 10.00 14.96
CA PHE A 2 -22.44 10.24 13.57
C PHE A 2 -21.42 9.56 12.66
N PRO A 3 -21.83 9.10 11.46
CA PRO A 3 -20.87 8.62 10.47
C PRO A 3 -19.96 9.76 10.03
N ARG A 4 -18.73 9.41 9.66
CA ARG A 4 -17.75 10.36 9.14
C ARG A 4 -17.37 9.98 7.71
N LYS A 5 -16.93 10.98 6.94
CA LYS A 5 -16.40 10.76 5.61
C LYS A 5 -14.90 10.48 5.71
N PRO A 6 -14.38 9.62 4.85
CA PRO A 6 -12.94 9.36 4.81
C PRO A 6 -12.18 10.57 4.26
N LYS A 7 -10.88 10.60 4.52
CA LYS A 7 -9.96 11.51 3.84
C LYS A 7 -9.59 10.90 2.49
N ILE A 8 -9.73 11.67 1.42
CA ILE A 8 -9.32 11.24 0.08
C ILE A 8 -8.00 11.92 -0.26
N VAL A 9 -7.00 11.11 -0.67
CA VAL A 9 -5.70 11.61 -1.13
C VAL A 9 -5.52 11.20 -2.59
N TYR A 10 -5.49 12.18 -3.49
CA TYR A 10 -5.33 11.91 -4.92
C TYR A 10 -3.85 11.76 -5.26
N LYS A 11 -3.57 10.77 -6.10
CA LYS A 11 -2.24 10.41 -6.56
C LYS A 11 -2.20 10.39 -8.08
N THR A 12 -1.02 10.40 -8.68
CA THR A 12 -0.88 10.28 -10.14
C THR A 12 -1.38 8.92 -10.64
N TRP A 13 -1.34 7.90 -9.80
CA TRP A 13 -1.73 6.52 -10.14
C TRP A 13 -3.18 6.19 -9.78
N GLY A 14 -3.91 7.06 -9.12
CA GLY A 14 -5.26 6.84 -8.64
C GLY A 14 -5.54 7.61 -7.37
N ARG A 15 -6.04 6.94 -6.33
CA ARG A 15 -6.32 7.61 -5.06
C ARG A 15 -6.25 6.66 -3.88
N GLU A 16 -6.06 7.24 -2.69
CA GLU A 16 -6.18 6.56 -1.41
C GLU A 16 -7.40 7.07 -0.67
N ILE A 17 -8.17 6.16 -0.12
CA ILE A 17 -9.31 6.46 0.74
C ILE A 17 -8.92 6.07 2.16
N TRP A 18 -8.64 7.07 2.99
CA TRP A 18 -8.22 6.84 4.38
C TRP A 18 -9.47 6.79 5.26
N TYR A 19 -9.95 5.61 5.60
CA TYR A 19 -11.11 5.47 6.46
C TYR A 19 -10.75 5.39 7.93
N ALA A 20 -9.49 5.17 8.28
CA ALA A 20 -8.97 5.19 9.64
C ALA A 20 -7.48 5.51 9.65
N ASN A 21 -7.06 6.37 10.58
CA ASN A 21 -5.65 6.58 10.88
C ASN A 21 -5.55 7.13 12.30
N ASN A 22 -5.39 6.24 13.28
CA ASN A 22 -5.49 6.56 14.70
C ASN A 22 -4.14 6.36 15.38
N GLN A 23 -3.50 7.48 15.75
CA GLN A 23 -2.20 7.47 16.40
C GLN A 23 -2.25 6.88 17.80
N ASP A 24 -3.27 7.24 18.57
CA ASP A 24 -3.40 6.83 19.96
C ASP A 24 -3.52 5.31 20.10
N LYS A 25 -4.30 4.68 19.22
CA LYS A 25 -4.54 3.23 19.23
C LYS A 25 -3.72 2.47 18.19
N ASP A 26 -2.89 3.18 17.45
CA ASP A 26 -1.92 2.62 16.49
C ASP A 26 -2.54 1.73 15.42
N TYR A 27 -3.54 2.26 14.70
CA TYR A 27 -4.09 1.56 13.55
C TYR A 27 -4.38 2.50 12.40
N CYS A 28 -4.36 1.93 11.19
CA CYS A 28 -4.67 2.64 9.95
C CYS A 28 -5.40 1.70 9.01
N GLY A 29 -6.39 2.24 8.31
CA GLY A 29 -7.10 1.52 7.26
C GLY A 29 -7.26 2.41 6.05
N LYS A 30 -6.89 1.88 4.88
CA LYS A 30 -7.01 2.57 3.60
C LYS A 30 -7.56 1.66 2.54
N VAL A 31 -8.23 2.25 1.55
CA VAL A 31 -8.48 1.60 0.26
C VAL A 31 -7.59 2.30 -0.75
N LEU A 32 -6.76 1.53 -1.44
CA LEU A 32 -5.94 2.02 -2.55
C LEU A 32 -6.65 1.68 -3.84
N GLU A 33 -7.02 2.70 -4.61
CA GLU A 33 -7.60 2.54 -5.95
C GLU A 33 -6.53 2.89 -6.95
N ILE A 34 -6.03 1.89 -7.68
CA ILE A 34 -4.91 2.03 -8.61
C ILE A 34 -5.42 1.79 -10.01
N ASN A 35 -5.23 2.78 -10.89
CA ASN A 35 -5.66 2.69 -12.28
C ASN A 35 -4.81 1.69 -13.06
N SER A 36 -5.44 0.99 -14.02
CA SER A 36 -4.77 0.02 -14.88
C SER A 36 -3.48 0.57 -15.49
N GLY A 37 -2.40 -0.17 -15.38
CA GLY A 37 -1.09 0.19 -15.90
C GLY A 37 -0.28 1.16 -15.03
N GLU A 38 -0.87 1.66 -13.95
CA GLU A 38 -0.21 2.59 -13.04
C GLU A 38 0.51 1.84 -11.92
N LYS A 39 1.45 2.52 -11.29
CA LYS A 39 2.29 1.96 -10.25
C LYS A 39 2.62 2.99 -9.17
N LEU A 40 2.81 2.50 -7.95
CA LEU A 40 3.34 3.28 -6.85
C LEU A 40 4.87 3.39 -6.99
N SER A 41 5.46 4.40 -6.33
CA SER A 41 6.93 4.45 -6.22
C SER A 41 7.43 3.26 -5.39
N MET A 42 8.66 2.84 -5.64
CA MET A 42 9.37 1.92 -4.75
C MET A 42 9.74 2.69 -3.48
N HIS A 43 9.25 2.25 -2.34
CA HIS A 43 9.43 2.92 -1.06
C HIS A 43 9.40 1.94 0.10
N PHE A 44 9.81 2.39 1.27
CA PHE A 44 9.73 1.60 2.49
C PHE A 44 9.30 2.47 3.68
N HIS A 45 8.81 1.81 4.72
CA HIS A 45 8.48 2.41 6.01
C HIS A 45 9.32 1.76 7.08
N LEU A 46 9.86 2.54 8.01
CA LEU A 46 10.64 1.99 9.13
C LEU A 46 9.74 1.61 10.31
N LEU A 47 8.67 2.36 10.54
CA LEU A 47 7.78 2.18 11.69
C LEU A 47 6.53 1.38 11.32
N LYS A 48 5.99 1.61 10.12
CA LYS A 48 4.72 1.04 9.69
C LYS A 48 4.88 -0.41 9.29
N ASP A 49 4.05 -1.26 9.86
CA ASP A 49 3.82 -2.63 9.43
C ASP A 49 2.48 -2.68 8.73
N GLU A 50 2.37 -3.32 7.55
CA GLU A 50 1.14 -3.29 6.78
C GLU A 50 0.82 -4.62 6.12
N MET A 51 -0.49 -4.82 5.89
CA MET A 51 -1.03 -5.98 5.18
C MET A 51 -1.90 -5.47 4.04
N PHE A 52 -1.67 -5.98 2.84
CA PHE A 52 -2.53 -5.74 1.70
C PHE A 52 -3.51 -6.90 1.50
N TYR A 53 -4.72 -6.57 1.09
CA TYR A 53 -5.74 -7.53 0.67
C TYR A 53 -6.35 -7.06 -0.64
N VAL A 54 -6.28 -7.89 -1.68
CA VAL A 54 -6.80 -7.54 -3.00
C VAL A 54 -8.30 -7.77 -3.03
N LEU A 55 -9.08 -6.69 -3.17
CA LEU A 55 -10.54 -6.75 -3.34
C LEU A 55 -10.92 -6.98 -4.80
N GLU A 56 -10.32 -6.22 -5.69
CA GLU A 56 -10.64 -6.24 -7.12
C GLU A 56 -9.37 -6.04 -7.94
N GLY A 57 -9.32 -6.67 -9.10
CA GLY A 57 -8.26 -6.49 -10.09
C GLY A 57 -7.06 -7.39 -9.87
N GLU A 58 -6.18 -7.36 -10.87
CA GLU A 58 -4.92 -8.10 -10.88
C GLU A 58 -3.76 -7.13 -10.72
N CYS A 59 -2.83 -7.42 -9.83
CA CYS A 59 -1.67 -6.57 -9.60
C CYS A 59 -0.43 -7.40 -9.27
N ASP A 60 0.72 -6.76 -9.36
CA ASP A 60 1.97 -7.31 -8.84
C ASP A 60 2.38 -6.50 -7.62
N VAL A 61 2.89 -7.17 -6.60
CA VAL A 61 3.70 -6.54 -5.57
C VAL A 61 5.16 -6.86 -5.88
N VAL A 62 5.99 -5.83 -5.90
CA VAL A 62 7.44 -6.00 -6.12
C VAL A 62 8.16 -5.55 -4.86
N THR A 63 8.97 -6.44 -4.31
CA THR A 63 9.80 -6.15 -3.13
C THR A 63 11.27 -6.18 -3.51
N ILE A 64 12.14 -5.64 -2.67
CA ILE A 64 13.58 -5.71 -2.87
C ILE A 64 14.19 -6.62 -1.79
N ASP A 65 14.88 -7.66 -2.25
CA ASP A 65 15.80 -8.40 -1.38
C ASP A 65 17.06 -7.54 -1.23
N THR A 66 17.18 -6.87 -0.10
CA THR A 66 18.28 -5.92 0.12
C THR A 66 19.65 -6.59 0.27
N ALA A 67 19.69 -7.86 0.68
CA ALA A 67 20.93 -8.62 0.78
C ALA A 67 21.52 -8.94 -0.61
N GLN A 68 20.67 -9.18 -1.59
CA GLN A 68 21.07 -9.51 -2.96
C GLN A 68 20.89 -8.34 -3.94
N ALA A 69 20.34 -7.22 -3.49
CA ALA A 69 20.01 -6.06 -4.32
C ALA A 69 19.14 -6.45 -5.53
N LYS A 70 18.11 -7.28 -5.29
CA LYS A 70 17.31 -7.91 -6.34
C LYS A 70 15.83 -7.63 -6.10
N GLU A 71 15.12 -7.24 -7.18
CA GLU A 71 13.67 -7.09 -7.16
C GLU A 71 12.99 -8.46 -7.31
N ILE A 72 11.97 -8.68 -6.48
CA ILE A 72 11.21 -9.93 -6.46
C ILE A 72 9.74 -9.61 -6.69
N PRO A 73 9.19 -9.88 -7.89
CA PRO A 73 7.77 -9.69 -8.16
C PRO A 73 6.94 -10.86 -7.63
N CYS A 74 5.70 -10.56 -7.24
CA CYS A 74 4.72 -11.55 -6.85
C CYS A 74 3.36 -11.12 -7.38
N SER A 75 2.72 -11.98 -8.19
CA SER A 75 1.39 -11.70 -8.74
C SER A 75 0.32 -11.93 -7.68
N LEU A 76 -0.61 -10.99 -7.57
CA LEU A 76 -1.74 -11.04 -6.64
C LEU A 76 -3.06 -10.96 -7.41
N SER A 77 -4.02 -11.77 -6.97
CA SER A 77 -5.39 -11.81 -7.48
C SER A 77 -6.38 -11.53 -6.35
N PRO A 78 -7.65 -11.21 -6.67
CA PRO A 78 -8.67 -10.98 -5.63
C PRO A 78 -8.71 -12.10 -4.59
N GLY A 79 -8.70 -11.72 -3.32
CA GLY A 79 -8.67 -12.65 -2.19
C GLY A 79 -7.27 -12.93 -1.64
N ASP A 80 -6.21 -12.51 -2.33
CA ASP A 80 -4.85 -12.67 -1.83
C ASP A 80 -4.49 -11.61 -0.80
N CYS A 81 -3.70 -12.02 0.20
CA CYS A 81 -3.10 -11.12 1.19
C CYS A 81 -1.58 -11.11 1.02
N TYR A 82 -0.97 -9.97 1.31
CA TYR A 82 0.48 -9.85 1.26
C TYR A 82 0.99 -8.96 2.40
N HIS A 83 1.91 -9.49 3.20
CA HIS A 83 2.47 -8.77 4.34
C HIS A 83 3.71 -7.97 3.92
N ILE A 84 3.70 -6.69 4.24
CA ILE A 84 4.85 -5.80 4.09
C ILE A 84 5.38 -5.49 5.48
N LYS A 85 6.47 -6.15 5.85
CA LYS A 85 7.11 -5.91 7.14
C LYS A 85 7.85 -4.58 7.16
N GLN A 86 8.15 -4.08 8.36
CA GLN A 86 8.93 -2.87 8.55
C GLN A 86 10.27 -2.94 7.80
N GLY A 87 10.61 -1.85 7.13
CA GLY A 87 11.88 -1.73 6.40
C GLY A 87 11.91 -2.40 5.02
N LEU A 88 10.87 -3.12 4.63
CA LEU A 88 10.85 -3.82 3.32
C LEU A 88 10.50 -2.86 2.19
N PRO A 89 11.43 -2.60 1.24
CA PRO A 89 11.09 -1.80 0.06
C PRO A 89 10.10 -2.55 -0.82
N HIS A 90 9.07 -1.82 -1.26
CA HIS A 90 7.97 -2.43 -2.04
C HIS A 90 7.27 -1.40 -2.93
N ARG A 91 6.55 -1.93 -3.91
CA ARG A 91 5.61 -1.18 -4.73
C ARG A 91 4.49 -2.09 -5.22
N LEU A 92 3.34 -1.50 -5.51
CA LEU A 92 2.26 -2.17 -6.22
C LEU A 92 2.23 -1.68 -7.66
N ILE A 93 1.96 -2.59 -8.59
CA ILE A 93 1.80 -2.32 -10.02
C ILE A 93 0.46 -2.91 -10.45
N ALA A 94 -0.46 -2.06 -10.90
CA ALA A 94 -1.77 -2.52 -11.35
C ALA A 94 -1.69 -3.04 -12.78
N ILE A 95 -2.12 -4.28 -12.99
CA ILE A 95 -2.27 -4.87 -14.32
C ILE A 95 -3.62 -4.45 -14.90
N THR A 96 -4.67 -4.51 -14.07
CA THR A 96 -6.00 -3.95 -14.35
C THR A 96 -6.31 -2.89 -13.30
N ASP A 97 -7.45 -2.22 -13.39
CA ASP A 97 -7.90 -1.37 -12.29
C ASP A 97 -7.99 -2.21 -11.02
N CYS A 98 -7.40 -1.72 -9.94
CA CYS A 98 -7.32 -2.46 -8.67
C CYS A 98 -7.93 -1.68 -7.51
N LYS A 99 -8.52 -2.45 -6.58
CA LYS A 99 -8.87 -1.97 -5.24
C LYS A 99 -8.19 -2.86 -4.22
N ILE A 100 -7.31 -2.26 -3.43
CA ILE A 100 -6.50 -2.95 -2.42
C ILE A 100 -6.84 -2.38 -1.05
N LEU A 101 -7.19 -3.24 -0.11
CA LEU A 101 -7.31 -2.82 1.29
C LEU A 101 -5.93 -2.84 1.95
N GLU A 102 -5.62 -1.78 2.67
CA GLU A 102 -4.46 -1.72 3.54
C GLU A 102 -4.93 -1.70 4.99
N ALA A 103 -4.45 -2.64 5.79
CA ALA A 103 -4.54 -2.61 7.23
C ALA A 103 -3.13 -2.44 7.76
N SER A 104 -2.90 -1.45 8.60
CA SER A 104 -1.55 -1.16 9.08
C SER A 104 -1.54 -0.51 10.46
N THR A 105 -0.35 -0.37 11.03
CA THR A 105 -0.10 0.54 12.12
C THR A 105 -0.27 1.98 11.65
N PHE A 106 -0.25 2.94 12.56
CA PHE A 106 -0.50 4.35 12.26
C PHE A 106 0.41 4.85 11.13
N HIS A 107 -0.18 5.55 10.15
CA HIS A 107 0.55 6.13 9.03
C HIS A 107 1.07 7.53 9.35
N ARG A 108 2.37 7.75 9.12
CA ARG A 108 3.04 9.05 9.15
C ARG A 108 3.68 9.30 7.79
N ASP A 109 3.40 10.45 7.17
CA ASP A 109 4.03 10.80 5.89
C ASP A 109 5.56 10.87 6.03
N SER A 110 6.06 11.28 7.19
CA SER A 110 7.48 11.33 7.50
C SER A 110 8.16 9.96 7.57
N ASP A 111 7.40 8.88 7.66
CA ASP A 111 7.87 7.49 7.70
C ASP A 111 7.83 6.83 6.32
N SER A 112 7.85 7.60 5.26
CA SER A 112 7.85 7.08 3.90
C SER A 112 9.15 7.51 3.20
N TYR A 113 9.95 6.52 2.80
CA TYR A 113 11.27 6.72 2.21
C TYR A 113 11.27 6.17 0.78
N ARG A 114 11.39 7.06 -0.18
CA ARG A 114 11.38 6.67 -1.59
C ARG A 114 12.75 6.12 -2.00
N VAL A 115 12.75 4.97 -2.65
CA VAL A 115 13.94 4.38 -3.28
C VAL A 115 14.06 4.91 -4.70
N TYR A 116 12.99 4.80 -5.49
CA TYR A 116 12.88 5.37 -6.83
C TYR A 116 11.42 5.42 -7.26
N ARG A 117 11.15 6.15 -8.32
CA ARG A 117 9.80 6.29 -8.88
C ARG A 117 9.35 5.09 -9.71
#